data_1ff4e87592d92358a0a46c2951a2b799
#
_entry.id   1ff4e87592d92358a0a46c2951a2b799
#
_cell.length_a   1.000
_cell.length_b   1.000
_cell.length_c   1.000
_cell.angle_alpha   90.00
_cell.angle_beta   90.00
_cell.angle_gamma   90.00
#
_symmetry.space_group_name_H-M   'P 1'
#
loop_
_entity.id
_entity.type
_entity.pdbx_description
1 polymer ?
#
loop_
_entity_poly.entity_id
_entity_poly.type
_entity_poly.pdbx_seq_one_letter_code
_entity_poly.pdbx_strand_id
1 'polypeptide(L)'
;DQTGSGKGDWLMKKQIFALIFAVLPAFAMAQAALEYPNDPVVVDLKDKAALQDGAKTFANYCMGCHSAKFQRYERVATDLGIPTKLMMDNLVFTGAKIGEHMKIGMQPQDAKVWFGAAPPDLTLVARVRGTDWLYTYLRTFYEDPTRPWGVNNKAFPAVGMPNVLADLQGRQVIGCKQVQVVEGGKKQFDPLTGTPITHEDCHQLTVVPKTGKLTTEQFDEKVKNLVSFLAYSANPVKLESQRIGTYVLLYLAFFFVFAYLLKREYWKDVH
;
A
#
# COMPACT_ATOMS: atom_id res chain seq x y z
N ASP A 1 -12.97 -28.37 -57.89
CA ASP A 1 -13.74 -28.35 -56.64
C ASP A 1 -12.82 -28.09 -55.43
N GLN A 2 -12.51 -26.84 -55.16
CA GLN A 2 -11.89 -26.42 -53.91
C GLN A 2 -12.46 -25.06 -53.49
N THR A 3 -13.68 -25.03 -52.98
CA THR A 3 -14.30 -23.82 -52.43
C THR A 3 -15.16 -24.14 -51.20
N GLY A 4 -14.56 -24.75 -50.18
CA GLY A 4 -15.30 -25.11 -48.98
C GLY A 4 -14.63 -24.84 -47.62
N SER A 5 -13.32 -24.57 -47.57
CA SER A 5 -12.54 -24.60 -46.31
C SER A 5 -12.45 -23.29 -45.55
N GLY A 6 -12.68 -22.13 -46.13
CA GLY A 6 -12.41 -20.83 -45.49
C GLY A 6 -13.48 -20.31 -44.51
N LYS A 7 -14.75 -20.73 -44.66
CA LYS A 7 -15.86 -20.22 -43.85
C LYS A 7 -15.94 -20.88 -42.45
N GLY A 8 -15.56 -22.15 -42.34
CA GLY A 8 -15.56 -22.87 -41.07
C GLY A 8 -14.48 -22.36 -40.10
N ASP A 9 -13.31 -22.09 -40.64
CA ASP A 9 -12.14 -21.63 -39.88
C ASP A 9 -12.33 -20.21 -39.28
N TRP A 10 -13.00 -19.35 -40.01
CA TRP A 10 -13.31 -17.98 -39.57
C TRP A 10 -14.40 -17.94 -38.48
N LEU A 11 -15.41 -18.80 -38.59
CA LEU A 11 -16.45 -18.96 -37.57
C LEU A 11 -15.88 -19.56 -36.26
N MET A 12 -15.01 -20.54 -36.36
CA MET A 12 -14.36 -21.17 -35.23
C MET A 12 -13.43 -20.19 -34.48
N LYS A 13 -12.66 -19.37 -35.18
CA LYS A 13 -11.84 -18.29 -34.62
C LYS A 13 -12.66 -17.23 -33.90
N LYS A 14 -13.81 -16.82 -34.43
CA LYS A 14 -14.73 -15.89 -33.76
C LYS A 14 -15.34 -16.48 -32.48
N GLN A 15 -15.69 -17.76 -32.48
CA GLN A 15 -16.24 -18.43 -31.30
C GLN A 15 -15.19 -18.60 -30.20
N ILE A 16 -13.93 -18.90 -30.55
CA ILE A 16 -12.81 -18.99 -29.61
C ILE A 16 -12.53 -17.59 -28.99
N PHE A 17 -12.53 -16.53 -29.79
CA PHE A 17 -12.37 -15.15 -29.29
C PHE A 17 -13.52 -14.73 -28.37
N ALA A 18 -14.76 -15.05 -28.70
CA ALA A 18 -15.93 -14.78 -27.87
C ALA A 18 -15.88 -15.54 -26.53
N LEU A 19 -15.43 -16.80 -26.55
CA LEU A 19 -15.26 -17.61 -25.35
C LEU A 19 -14.15 -17.07 -24.45
N ILE A 20 -13.01 -16.65 -24.99
CA ILE A 20 -11.91 -16.05 -24.22
C ILE A 20 -12.37 -14.74 -23.56
N PHE A 21 -13.12 -13.88 -24.28
CA PHE A 21 -13.68 -12.65 -23.71
C PHE A 21 -14.78 -12.86 -22.68
N ALA A 22 -15.53 -13.95 -22.77
CA ALA A 22 -16.58 -14.27 -21.79
C ALA A 22 -16.03 -14.86 -20.48
N VAL A 23 -14.84 -15.52 -20.51
CA VAL A 23 -14.22 -16.12 -19.33
C VAL A 23 -13.37 -15.11 -18.52
N LEU A 24 -12.82 -14.08 -19.18
CA LEU A 24 -12.01 -13.04 -18.52
C LEU A 24 -12.72 -12.32 -17.34
N PRO A 25 -14.00 -11.92 -17.41
CA PRO A 25 -14.66 -11.27 -16.28
C PRO A 25 -14.96 -12.21 -15.10
N ALA A 26 -15.08 -13.53 -15.32
CA ALA A 26 -15.37 -14.48 -14.26
C ALA A 26 -14.19 -14.68 -13.28
N PHE A 27 -12.94 -14.53 -13.75
CA PHE A 27 -11.76 -14.59 -12.88
C PHE A 27 -11.56 -13.32 -12.06
N ALA A 28 -12.05 -12.16 -12.53
CA ALA A 28 -11.92 -10.90 -11.80
C ALA A 28 -12.90 -10.79 -10.61
N MET A 29 -14.02 -11.49 -10.63
CA MET A 29 -15.02 -11.43 -9.54
C MET A 29 -14.74 -12.41 -8.38
N ALA A 30 -13.88 -13.40 -8.54
CA ALA A 30 -13.60 -14.41 -7.52
C ALA A 30 -12.69 -13.91 -6.37
N GLN A 31 -12.01 -12.78 -6.52
CA GLN A 31 -11.09 -12.21 -5.52
C GLN A 31 -11.71 -11.15 -4.59
N ALA A 32 -12.94 -10.72 -4.83
CA ALA A 32 -13.54 -9.56 -4.15
C ALA A 32 -14.27 -9.86 -2.82
N ALA A 33 -14.33 -11.11 -2.35
CA ALA A 33 -15.34 -11.49 -1.35
C ALA A 33 -14.85 -11.67 0.11
N LEU A 34 -13.57 -11.49 0.43
CA LEU A 34 -13.05 -11.77 1.80
C LEU A 34 -12.00 -10.78 2.33
N GLU A 35 -11.81 -9.65 1.72
CA GLU A 35 -10.82 -8.68 2.20
C GLU A 35 -11.47 -7.62 3.09
N TYR A 36 -10.89 -7.40 4.27
CA TYR A 36 -11.29 -6.30 5.14
C TYR A 36 -11.17 -4.98 4.37
N PRO A 37 -12.20 -4.10 4.40
CA PRO A 37 -12.18 -2.87 3.62
C PRO A 37 -11.00 -1.99 4.01
N ASN A 38 -10.27 -1.51 3.00
CA ASN A 38 -9.15 -0.63 3.21
C ASN A 38 -9.61 0.80 3.45
N ASP A 39 -9.07 1.43 4.50
CA ASP A 39 -9.24 2.86 4.74
C ASP A 39 -8.39 3.64 3.74
N PRO A 40 -8.98 4.56 2.97
CA PRO A 40 -8.21 5.33 2.00
C PRO A 40 -7.25 6.30 2.69
N VAL A 41 -6.02 6.43 2.16
CA VAL A 41 -5.03 7.39 2.64
C VAL A 41 -4.43 8.19 1.50
N VAL A 42 -4.42 9.51 1.66
CA VAL A 42 -3.76 10.42 0.70
C VAL A 42 -2.32 10.63 1.13
N VAL A 43 -1.39 10.16 0.29
CA VAL A 43 0.06 10.29 0.48
C VAL A 43 0.58 11.46 -0.35
N ASP A 44 1.20 12.46 0.30
CA ASP A 44 1.90 13.54 -0.37
C ASP A 44 3.43 13.34 -0.28
N LEU A 45 4.05 12.97 -1.39
CA LEU A 45 5.51 12.79 -1.48
C LEU A 45 6.29 14.12 -1.53
N LYS A 46 5.62 15.26 -1.57
CA LYS A 46 6.25 16.59 -1.50
C LYS A 46 6.38 17.09 -0.06
N ASP A 47 5.57 16.56 0.84
CA ASP A 47 5.63 16.91 2.27
C ASP A 47 6.84 16.26 2.94
N LYS A 48 7.97 16.97 2.91
CA LYS A 48 9.22 16.49 3.51
C LYS A 48 9.11 16.29 5.02
N ALA A 49 8.30 17.06 5.72
CA ALA A 49 8.14 16.92 7.17
C ALA A 49 7.44 15.60 7.50
N ALA A 50 6.37 15.27 6.78
CA ALA A 50 5.70 13.98 6.90
C ALA A 50 6.64 12.82 6.56
N LEU A 51 7.44 12.94 5.49
CA LEU A 51 8.41 11.90 5.11
C LEU A 51 9.54 11.73 6.14
N GLN A 52 10.04 12.82 6.74
CA GLN A 52 11.04 12.78 7.81
C GLN A 52 10.49 12.10 9.07
N ASP A 53 9.26 12.45 9.48
CA ASP A 53 8.58 11.80 10.60
C ASP A 53 8.31 10.32 10.33
N GLY A 54 7.93 9.97 9.10
CA GLY A 54 7.78 8.58 8.66
C GLY A 54 9.10 7.81 8.69
N ALA A 55 10.20 8.42 8.22
CA ALA A 55 11.54 7.84 8.28
C ALA A 55 12.00 7.59 9.73
N LYS A 56 11.73 8.56 10.62
CA LYS A 56 11.98 8.42 12.07
C LYS A 56 11.19 7.26 12.66
N THR A 57 9.90 7.16 12.33
CA THR A 57 9.03 6.08 12.81
C THR A 57 9.52 4.72 12.28
N PHE A 58 9.90 4.65 11.01
CA PHE A 58 10.45 3.44 10.41
C PHE A 58 11.75 2.99 11.10
N ALA A 59 12.69 3.91 11.32
CA ALA A 59 13.97 3.60 11.98
C ALA A 59 13.76 3.09 13.42
N ASN A 60 12.84 3.68 14.17
CA ASN A 60 12.64 3.37 15.59
C ASN A 60 11.74 2.15 15.85
N TYR A 61 10.74 1.87 15.00
CA TYR A 61 9.74 0.85 15.24
C TYR A 61 9.82 -0.35 14.27
N CYS A 62 10.37 -0.16 13.07
CA CYS A 62 10.36 -1.19 12.05
C CYS A 62 11.75 -1.80 11.80
N MET A 63 12.82 -0.99 11.84
CA MET A 63 14.19 -1.43 11.53
C MET A 63 14.81 -2.37 12.58
N GLY A 64 14.12 -2.68 13.67
CA GLY A 64 14.54 -3.78 14.57
C GLY A 64 14.38 -5.15 13.91
N CYS A 65 13.39 -5.28 13.00
CA CYS A 65 13.01 -6.55 12.36
C CYS A 65 13.01 -6.48 10.82
N HIS A 66 12.80 -5.32 10.21
CA HIS A 66 12.65 -5.15 8.78
C HIS A 66 13.78 -4.32 8.17
N SER A 67 14.38 -4.81 7.10
CA SER A 67 15.28 -4.03 6.25
C SER A 67 14.48 -3.22 5.22
N ALA A 68 15.08 -2.13 4.75
CA ALA A 68 14.80 -1.49 3.47
C ALA A 68 16.06 -1.60 2.60
N LYS A 69 16.40 -2.83 2.20
CA LYS A 69 17.72 -3.23 1.66
C LYS A 69 18.08 -2.58 0.33
N PHE A 70 17.13 -1.98 -0.38
CA PHE A 70 17.36 -1.24 -1.62
C PHE A 70 17.42 0.29 -1.42
N GLN A 71 17.18 0.76 -0.19
CA GLN A 71 17.40 2.15 0.20
C GLN A 71 18.78 2.35 0.79
N ARG A 72 19.37 3.54 0.55
CA ARG A 72 20.60 3.99 1.19
C ARG A 72 20.28 5.11 2.17
N TYR A 73 20.97 5.15 3.31
CA TYR A 73 20.80 6.24 4.27
C TYR A 73 21.11 7.61 3.65
N GLU A 74 22.17 7.71 2.83
CA GLU A 74 22.56 8.93 2.12
C GLU A 74 21.44 9.42 1.17
N ARG A 75 20.81 8.51 0.43
CA ARG A 75 19.72 8.84 -0.48
C ARG A 75 18.51 9.39 0.27
N VAL A 76 18.13 8.74 1.37
CA VAL A 76 17.03 9.19 2.23
C VAL A 76 17.36 10.56 2.83
N ALA A 77 18.59 10.74 3.34
CA ALA A 77 19.04 12.01 3.92
C ALA A 77 18.93 13.14 2.89
N THR A 78 19.48 12.93 1.69
CA THR A 78 19.50 13.94 0.62
C THR A 78 18.09 14.29 0.13
N ASP A 79 17.29 13.31 -0.21
CA ASP A 79 15.95 13.53 -0.77
C ASP A 79 15.01 14.20 0.24
N LEU A 80 15.08 13.81 1.50
CA LEU A 80 14.25 14.35 2.56
C LEU A 80 14.81 15.67 3.15
N GLY A 81 16.06 16.04 2.82
CA GLY A 81 16.71 17.23 3.37
C GLY A 81 17.14 17.07 4.83
N ILE A 82 17.50 15.84 5.25
CA ILE A 82 18.04 15.57 6.59
C ILE A 82 19.56 15.74 6.54
N PRO A 83 20.15 16.63 7.38
CA PRO A 83 21.61 16.75 7.46
C PRO A 83 22.27 15.40 7.76
N THR A 84 23.38 15.08 7.08
CA THR A 84 24.11 13.79 7.24
C THR A 84 24.42 13.49 8.70
N LYS A 85 24.90 14.49 9.46
CA LYS A 85 25.17 14.30 10.89
C LYS A 85 23.91 13.91 11.66
N LEU A 86 22.80 14.57 11.42
CA LEU A 86 21.53 14.29 12.09
C LEU A 86 21.00 12.89 11.73
N MET A 87 21.15 12.48 10.46
CA MET A 87 20.82 11.14 10.00
C MET A 87 21.63 10.09 10.74
N MET A 88 22.95 10.25 10.81
CA MET A 88 23.85 9.31 11.47
C MET A 88 23.62 9.21 12.98
N ASP A 89 23.41 10.35 13.64
CA ASP A 89 23.26 10.39 15.10
C ASP A 89 21.91 9.84 15.59
N ASN A 90 20.84 9.93 14.74
CA ASN A 90 19.47 9.70 15.22
C ASN A 90 18.69 8.61 14.46
N LEU A 91 19.13 8.18 13.28
CA LEU A 91 18.39 7.23 12.45
C LEU A 91 19.23 6.02 12.00
N VAL A 92 20.52 5.98 12.32
CA VAL A 92 21.41 4.86 11.99
C VAL A 92 21.82 4.14 13.28
N PHE A 93 21.07 3.11 13.65
CA PHE A 93 21.31 2.34 14.88
C PHE A 93 22.14 1.07 14.65
N THR A 94 22.42 0.73 13.37
CA THR A 94 23.09 -0.52 12.98
C THR A 94 24.62 -0.39 12.92
N GLY A 95 25.18 0.81 13.17
CA GLY A 95 26.60 1.09 12.97
C GLY A 95 27.01 1.23 11.49
N ALA A 96 26.05 1.26 10.57
CA ALA A 96 26.28 1.43 9.14
C ALA A 96 26.82 2.83 8.81
N LYS A 97 27.58 2.96 7.71
CA LYS A 97 28.03 4.24 7.16
C LYS A 97 26.90 4.87 6.34
N ILE A 98 26.97 6.19 6.14
CA ILE A 98 25.93 6.96 5.42
C ILE A 98 25.62 6.41 4.01
N GLY A 99 26.62 5.97 3.27
CA GLY A 99 26.45 5.39 1.93
C GLY A 99 25.94 3.94 1.90
N GLU A 100 25.79 3.30 3.06
CA GLU A 100 25.33 1.92 3.12
C GLU A 100 23.81 1.82 3.03
N HIS A 101 23.36 0.58 2.74
CA HIS A 101 21.91 0.28 2.65
C HIS A 101 21.30 0.14 4.05
N MET A 102 20.01 0.44 4.13
CA MET A 102 19.21 0.32 5.35
C MET A 102 18.89 -1.16 5.65
N LYS A 103 19.90 -1.88 6.17
CA LYS A 103 19.83 -3.31 6.49
C LYS A 103 19.91 -3.54 7.99
N ILE A 104 19.19 -4.55 8.46
CA ILE A 104 19.28 -5.06 9.84
C ILE A 104 20.30 -6.17 9.93
N GLY A 105 20.78 -6.45 11.15
CA GLY A 105 21.72 -7.56 11.43
C GLY A 105 21.06 -8.93 11.55
N MET A 106 19.72 -9.00 11.71
CA MET A 106 18.99 -10.25 11.87
C MET A 106 19.11 -11.14 10.63
N GLN A 107 19.57 -12.37 10.81
CA GLN A 107 19.66 -13.33 9.73
C GLN A 107 18.28 -13.97 9.45
N PRO A 108 17.91 -14.20 8.18
CA PRO A 108 16.61 -14.78 7.85
C PRO A 108 16.34 -16.16 8.48
N GLN A 109 17.38 -16.97 8.68
CA GLN A 109 17.28 -18.27 9.30
C GLN A 109 16.89 -18.16 10.78
N ASP A 110 17.56 -17.25 11.51
CA ASP A 110 17.28 -17.00 12.93
C ASP A 110 15.87 -16.39 13.10
N ALA A 111 15.54 -15.42 12.24
CA ALA A 111 14.22 -14.81 12.22
C ALA A 111 13.09 -15.83 12.00
N LYS A 112 13.31 -16.83 11.13
CA LYS A 112 12.34 -17.90 10.90
C LYS A 112 12.14 -18.76 12.16
N VAL A 113 13.19 -19.02 12.92
CA VAL A 113 13.09 -19.76 14.19
C VAL A 113 12.34 -18.95 15.23
N TRP A 114 12.60 -17.64 15.33
CA TRP A 114 12.00 -16.78 16.36
C TRP A 114 10.54 -16.42 16.10
N PHE A 115 10.18 -16.19 14.83
CA PHE A 115 8.86 -15.64 14.43
C PHE A 115 8.02 -16.60 13.59
N GLY A 116 8.53 -17.78 13.26
CA GLY A 116 7.88 -18.71 12.33
C GLY A 116 8.08 -18.36 10.86
N ALA A 117 8.38 -17.10 10.55
CA ALA A 117 8.73 -16.61 9.22
C ALA A 117 9.71 -15.43 9.33
N ALA A 118 10.59 -15.28 8.34
CA ALA A 118 11.48 -14.12 8.31
C ALA A 118 10.65 -12.85 7.97
N PRO A 119 10.81 -11.75 8.74
CA PRO A 119 10.18 -10.48 8.40
C PRO A 119 10.58 -10.02 6.99
N PRO A 120 9.62 -9.63 6.15
CA PRO A 120 9.92 -9.23 4.78
C PRO A 120 10.67 -7.89 4.72
N ASP A 121 11.42 -7.69 3.63
CA ASP A 121 12.00 -6.39 3.30
C ASP A 121 10.89 -5.40 2.93
N LEU A 122 10.94 -4.18 3.47
CA LEU A 122 9.89 -3.18 3.30
C LEU A 122 10.18 -2.14 2.21
N THR A 123 11.29 -2.23 1.48
CA THR A 123 11.63 -1.25 0.43
C THR A 123 10.48 -1.05 -0.56
N LEU A 124 9.89 -2.13 -1.05
CA LEU A 124 8.87 -2.10 -2.11
C LEU A 124 7.45 -2.40 -1.59
N VAL A 125 7.25 -2.50 -0.29
CA VAL A 125 5.98 -2.96 0.29
C VAL A 125 4.78 -2.11 -0.13
N ALA A 126 4.96 -0.78 -0.23
CA ALA A 126 3.90 0.12 -0.66
C ALA A 126 3.49 -0.04 -2.14
N ARG A 127 4.38 -0.58 -3.01
CA ARG A 127 4.03 -0.94 -4.39
C ARG A 127 3.32 -2.29 -4.49
N VAL A 128 3.66 -3.22 -3.59
CA VAL A 128 3.13 -4.58 -3.61
C VAL A 128 1.75 -4.64 -2.96
N ARG A 129 1.59 -4.00 -1.80
CA ARG A 129 0.34 -4.04 -1.01
C ARG A 129 -0.57 -2.84 -1.24
N GLY A 130 -0.03 -1.70 -1.66
CA GLY A 130 -0.75 -0.44 -1.71
C GLY A 130 -0.67 0.34 -0.39
N THR A 131 -0.84 1.66 -0.49
CA THR A 131 -0.79 2.58 0.66
C THR A 131 -1.99 2.41 1.58
N ASP A 132 -3.19 2.25 1.02
CA ASP A 132 -4.44 2.08 1.77
C ASP A 132 -4.42 0.80 2.59
N TRP A 133 -3.92 -0.30 2.01
CA TRP A 133 -3.75 -1.55 2.75
C TRP A 133 -2.76 -1.40 3.91
N LEU A 134 -1.60 -0.77 3.68
CA LEU A 134 -0.60 -0.56 4.75
C LEU A 134 -1.16 0.32 5.87
N TYR A 135 -1.88 1.37 5.51
CA TYR A 135 -2.51 2.27 6.46
C TYR A 135 -3.54 1.54 7.31
N THR A 136 -4.38 0.74 6.69
CA THR A 136 -5.37 -0.10 7.37
C THR A 136 -4.70 -1.16 8.23
N TYR A 137 -3.72 -1.88 7.68
CA TYR A 137 -3.00 -2.93 8.38
C TYR A 137 -2.38 -2.44 9.69
N LEU A 138 -1.64 -1.33 9.66
CA LEU A 138 -0.95 -0.79 10.85
C LEU A 138 -1.90 -0.27 11.93
N ARG A 139 -3.16 0.02 11.59
CA ARG A 139 -4.17 0.58 12.50
C ARG A 139 -5.14 -0.46 13.06
N THR A 140 -5.15 -1.67 12.50
CA THR A 140 -6.18 -2.68 12.80
C THR A 140 -5.67 -3.88 13.58
N PHE A 141 -4.55 -3.74 14.27
CA PHE A 141 -4.13 -4.71 15.28
C PHE A 141 -5.06 -4.66 16.50
N TYR A 142 -5.37 -5.82 17.07
CA TYR A 142 -6.18 -5.94 18.28
C TYR A 142 -5.69 -7.08 19.18
N GLU A 143 -6.03 -7.04 20.45
CA GLU A 143 -5.68 -8.08 21.42
C GLU A 143 -6.43 -9.39 21.08
N ASP A 144 -5.66 -10.47 20.98
CA ASP A 144 -6.15 -11.83 20.75
C ASP A 144 -5.26 -12.81 21.53
N PRO A 145 -5.67 -13.19 22.76
CA PRO A 145 -4.90 -14.09 23.61
C PRO A 145 -4.66 -15.49 23.02
N THR A 146 -5.41 -15.86 21.98
CA THR A 146 -5.24 -17.17 21.31
C THR A 146 -4.04 -17.19 20.37
N ARG A 147 -3.44 -16.03 20.07
CA ARG A 147 -2.30 -15.89 19.17
C ARG A 147 -0.96 -15.87 19.95
N PRO A 148 0.13 -16.36 19.32
CA PRO A 148 1.45 -16.42 19.98
C PRO A 148 1.95 -15.09 20.53
N TRP A 149 1.64 -13.96 19.86
CA TRP A 149 2.04 -12.63 20.26
C TRP A 149 0.94 -11.87 21.03
N GLY A 150 -0.17 -12.55 21.40
CA GLY A 150 -1.29 -11.93 22.08
C GLY A 150 -2.08 -10.94 21.23
N VAL A 151 -1.85 -10.87 19.92
CA VAL A 151 -2.48 -9.93 19.00
C VAL A 151 -2.85 -10.60 17.68
N ASN A 152 -3.86 -10.03 17.02
CA ASN A 152 -4.27 -10.38 15.67
C ASN A 152 -4.54 -9.08 14.86
N ASN A 153 -4.89 -9.20 13.60
CA ASN A 153 -5.10 -8.06 12.72
C ASN A 153 -6.34 -8.26 11.84
N LYS A 154 -7.15 -7.21 11.64
CA LYS A 154 -8.36 -7.28 10.82
C LYS A 154 -8.06 -7.37 9.32
N ALA A 155 -7.08 -6.59 8.84
CA ALA A 155 -6.70 -6.58 7.43
C ALA A 155 -5.84 -7.80 7.05
N PHE A 156 -5.20 -8.46 8.02
CA PHE A 156 -4.39 -9.65 7.79
C PHE A 156 -4.58 -10.66 8.94
N PRO A 157 -5.66 -11.45 8.91
CA PRO A 157 -5.96 -12.45 9.94
C PRO A 157 -4.82 -13.46 10.13
N ALA A 158 -4.66 -13.94 11.35
CA ALA A 158 -3.59 -14.86 11.75
C ALA A 158 -2.17 -14.29 11.56
N VAL A 159 -2.02 -12.96 11.75
CA VAL A 159 -0.76 -12.25 11.61
C VAL A 159 0.35 -12.85 12.48
N GLY A 160 1.55 -12.98 11.91
CA GLY A 160 2.76 -13.41 12.65
C GLY A 160 3.57 -12.24 13.23
N MET A 161 3.28 -11.00 12.85
CA MET A 161 3.93 -9.80 13.35
C MET A 161 3.29 -9.33 14.66
N PRO A 162 4.04 -9.00 15.71
CA PRO A 162 3.50 -8.34 16.90
C PRO A 162 3.05 -6.91 16.60
N ASN A 163 2.16 -6.33 17.42
CA ASN A 163 1.80 -4.92 17.32
C ASN A 163 2.92 -4.03 17.87
N VAL A 164 3.85 -3.64 17.00
CA VAL A 164 5.02 -2.82 17.36
C VAL A 164 4.67 -1.36 17.66
N LEU A 165 3.46 -0.90 17.31
CA LEU A 165 2.99 0.46 17.54
C LEU A 165 2.02 0.56 18.74
N ALA A 166 1.88 -0.52 19.52
CA ALA A 166 0.93 -0.58 20.64
C ALA A 166 1.17 0.50 21.71
N ASP A 167 2.41 0.90 21.94
CA ASP A 167 2.75 1.97 22.89
C ASP A 167 2.29 3.37 22.40
N LEU A 168 2.19 3.56 21.10
CA LEU A 168 1.67 4.79 20.49
C LEU A 168 0.14 4.76 20.43
N GLN A 169 -0.43 3.69 19.88
CA GLN A 169 -1.87 3.52 19.66
C GLN A 169 -2.65 3.30 20.97
N GLY A 170 -2.08 2.54 21.88
CA GLY A 170 -2.76 1.95 23.00
C GLY A 170 -3.30 0.55 22.71
N ARG A 171 -3.85 -0.08 23.74
CA ARG A 171 -4.49 -1.39 23.66
C ARG A 171 -5.77 -1.29 22.83
N GLN A 172 -5.89 -2.08 21.78
CA GLN A 172 -7.08 -2.13 20.95
C GLN A 172 -7.74 -3.50 21.10
N VAL A 173 -9.05 -3.49 21.35
CA VAL A 173 -9.85 -4.69 21.54
C VAL A 173 -11.02 -4.72 20.57
N ILE A 174 -11.57 -5.91 20.34
CA ILE A 174 -12.86 -6.04 19.66
C ILE A 174 -13.96 -5.77 20.68
N GLY A 175 -14.81 -4.79 20.38
CA GLY A 175 -15.90 -4.37 21.24
C GLY A 175 -17.17 -4.08 20.46
N CYS A 176 -18.24 -3.76 21.20
CA CYS A 176 -19.51 -3.36 20.61
C CYS A 176 -19.57 -1.83 20.47
N LYS A 177 -20.01 -1.35 19.31
CA LYS A 177 -20.30 0.06 19.04
C LYS A 177 -21.61 0.22 18.30
N GLN A 178 -22.30 1.35 18.56
CA GLN A 178 -23.43 1.76 17.76
C GLN A 178 -22.93 2.27 16.40
N VAL A 179 -23.24 1.54 15.33
CA VAL A 179 -22.89 1.90 13.94
C VAL A 179 -24.13 2.30 13.18
N GLN A 180 -24.01 3.33 12.35
CA GLN A 180 -25.11 3.77 11.52
C GLN A 180 -25.42 2.73 10.43
N VAL A 181 -26.71 2.40 10.28
CA VAL A 181 -27.18 1.51 9.23
C VAL A 181 -26.92 2.13 7.85
N VAL A 182 -26.33 1.36 6.94
CA VAL A 182 -26.07 1.76 5.55
C VAL A 182 -26.71 0.72 4.64
N GLU A 183 -27.70 1.13 3.85
CA GLU A 183 -28.35 0.30 2.85
C GLU A 183 -28.18 0.92 1.45
N GLY A 184 -27.73 0.11 0.48
CA GLY A 184 -27.47 0.58 -0.87
C GLY A 184 -26.43 1.71 -0.96
N GLY A 185 -25.45 1.76 -0.03
CA GLY A 185 -24.44 2.81 0.03
C GLY A 185 -24.93 4.13 0.64
N LYS A 186 -26.16 4.20 1.15
CA LYS A 186 -26.74 5.40 1.76
C LYS A 186 -26.98 5.20 3.25
N LYS A 187 -26.56 6.19 4.05
CA LYS A 187 -26.81 6.23 5.48
C LYS A 187 -28.30 6.36 5.74
N GLN A 188 -28.84 5.53 6.65
CA GLN A 188 -30.26 5.53 7.00
C GLN A 188 -30.54 6.49 8.15
N PHE A 189 -31.64 7.21 8.03
CA PHE A 189 -32.15 8.13 9.05
C PHE A 189 -33.63 7.82 9.31
N ASP A 190 -34.04 7.98 10.54
CA ASP A 190 -35.44 7.89 10.91
C ASP A 190 -36.21 9.01 10.18
N PRO A 191 -37.27 8.66 9.39
CA PRO A 191 -37.98 9.64 8.58
C PRO A 191 -38.78 10.64 9.40
N LEU A 192 -39.10 10.36 10.67
CA LEU A 192 -39.89 11.24 11.55
C LEU A 192 -39.01 12.17 12.36
N THR A 193 -37.87 11.66 12.87
CA THR A 193 -37.01 12.41 13.79
C THR A 193 -35.73 12.94 13.12
N GLY A 194 -35.36 12.45 11.94
CA GLY A 194 -34.10 12.76 11.27
C GLY A 194 -32.87 12.22 11.98
N THR A 195 -33.05 11.39 13.02
CA THR A 195 -31.92 10.80 13.75
C THR A 195 -31.32 9.62 12.99
N PRO A 196 -30.00 9.38 13.08
CA PRO A 196 -29.36 8.23 12.46
C PRO A 196 -29.93 6.92 13.01
N ILE A 197 -30.34 6.00 12.13
CA ILE A 197 -30.69 4.64 12.53
C ILE A 197 -29.38 3.89 12.79
N THR A 198 -29.20 3.38 14.01
CA THR A 198 -28.00 2.65 14.41
C THR A 198 -28.33 1.21 14.82
N HIS A 199 -27.37 0.31 14.67
CA HIS A 199 -27.41 -1.02 15.27
C HIS A 199 -26.10 -1.26 16.07
N GLU A 200 -26.17 -2.14 17.03
CA GLU A 200 -24.98 -2.54 17.77
C GLU A 200 -24.16 -3.56 16.96
N ASP A 201 -22.90 -3.20 16.67
CA ASP A 201 -21.94 -4.08 16.00
C ASP A 201 -20.81 -4.41 16.99
N CYS A 202 -20.73 -5.67 17.41
CA CYS A 202 -19.74 -6.17 18.37
C CYS A 202 -18.44 -6.65 17.73
N HIS A 203 -18.20 -6.32 16.45
CA HIS A 203 -16.94 -6.62 15.75
C HIS A 203 -16.07 -5.36 15.55
N GLN A 204 -16.40 -4.27 16.23
CA GLN A 204 -15.71 -2.99 16.06
C GLN A 204 -14.42 -2.93 16.88
N LEU A 205 -13.40 -2.32 16.28
CA LEU A 205 -12.15 -2.03 16.99
C LEU A 205 -12.36 -0.84 17.94
N THR A 206 -11.89 -1.01 19.18
CA THR A 206 -12.00 0.02 20.21
C THR A 206 -10.68 0.13 20.97
N VAL A 207 -10.10 1.33 20.98
CA VAL A 207 -8.90 1.62 21.77
C VAL A 207 -9.31 1.82 23.22
N VAL A 208 -8.65 1.11 24.14
CA VAL A 208 -8.85 1.28 25.60
C VAL A 208 -8.29 2.64 26.01
N PRO A 209 -9.10 3.51 26.63
CA PRO A 209 -8.66 4.86 26.98
C PRO A 209 -7.40 4.89 27.86
N LYS A 210 -6.55 5.87 27.62
CA LYS A 210 -5.32 6.13 28.42
C LYS A 210 -4.28 5.00 28.39
N THR A 211 -4.30 4.14 27.40
CA THR A 211 -3.31 3.05 27.23
C THR A 211 -2.25 3.37 26.19
N GLY A 212 -2.48 4.34 25.33
CA GLY A 212 -1.54 4.81 24.30
C GLY A 212 -0.94 6.19 24.64
N LYS A 213 0.18 6.50 24.02
CA LYS A 213 0.86 7.81 24.13
C LYS A 213 0.22 8.88 23.28
N LEU A 214 -0.49 8.50 22.20
CA LEU A 214 -1.08 9.40 21.22
C LEU A 214 -2.61 9.33 21.27
N THR A 215 -3.27 10.41 20.85
CA THR A 215 -4.70 10.35 20.53
C THR A 215 -4.90 9.56 19.23
N THR A 216 -6.14 9.18 18.93
CA THR A 216 -6.46 8.44 17.69
C THR A 216 -6.02 9.24 16.46
N GLU A 217 -6.30 10.54 16.44
CA GLU A 217 -5.95 11.43 15.33
C GLU A 217 -4.43 11.57 15.15
N GLN A 218 -3.70 11.71 16.27
CA GLN A 218 -2.23 11.76 16.26
C GLN A 218 -1.62 10.44 15.80
N PHE A 219 -2.20 9.33 16.20
CA PHE A 219 -1.76 8.01 15.77
C PHE A 219 -2.04 7.79 14.28
N ASP A 220 -3.21 8.18 13.81
CA ASP A 220 -3.59 8.11 12.39
C ASP A 220 -2.63 8.93 11.51
N GLU A 221 -2.29 10.14 11.95
CA GLU A 221 -1.29 10.97 11.25
C GLU A 221 0.11 10.33 11.29
N LYS A 222 0.51 9.77 12.42
CA LYS A 222 1.79 9.06 12.56
C LYS A 222 1.89 7.88 11.60
N VAL A 223 0.84 7.07 11.48
CA VAL A 223 0.78 5.94 10.54
C VAL A 223 0.75 6.43 9.09
N LYS A 224 0.01 7.52 8.79
CA LYS A 224 0.03 8.14 7.47
C LYS A 224 1.43 8.60 7.07
N ASN A 225 2.18 9.23 7.97
CA ASN A 225 3.55 9.67 7.73
C ASN A 225 4.49 8.49 7.47
N LEU A 226 4.35 7.41 8.25
CA LEU A 226 5.09 6.16 8.04
C LEU A 226 4.78 5.54 6.67
N VAL A 227 3.50 5.46 6.28
CA VAL A 227 3.07 4.94 4.97
C VAL A 227 3.58 5.84 3.84
N SER A 228 3.60 7.16 4.04
CA SER A 228 4.17 8.13 3.08
C SER A 228 5.67 7.87 2.86
N PHE A 229 6.42 7.61 3.92
CA PHE A 229 7.83 7.22 3.81
C PHE A 229 8.01 5.88 3.08
N LEU A 230 7.17 4.87 3.36
CA LEU A 230 7.22 3.59 2.65
C LEU A 230 6.85 3.74 1.16
N ALA A 231 5.91 4.64 0.83
CA ALA A 231 5.56 4.97 -0.55
C ALA A 231 6.73 5.68 -1.27
N TYR A 232 7.41 6.61 -0.59
CA TYR A 232 8.65 7.22 -1.07
C TYR A 232 9.73 6.14 -1.28
N SER A 233 9.97 5.29 -0.28
CA SER A 233 10.96 4.21 -0.37
C SER A 233 10.73 3.30 -1.58
N ALA A 234 9.47 2.99 -1.88
CA ALA A 234 9.10 2.13 -3.00
C ALA A 234 9.30 2.79 -4.39
N ASN A 235 9.35 4.11 -4.47
CA ASN A 235 9.62 4.85 -5.71
C ASN A 235 10.17 6.27 -5.42
N PRO A 236 11.46 6.39 -5.04
CA PRO A 236 12.06 7.68 -4.68
C PRO A 236 12.07 8.71 -5.82
N VAL A 237 12.02 8.24 -7.07
CA VAL A 237 12.04 9.11 -8.27
C VAL A 237 10.66 9.39 -8.83
N LYS A 238 9.56 9.05 -8.13
CA LYS A 238 8.19 9.17 -8.65
C LYS A 238 7.87 10.58 -9.15
N LEU A 239 8.17 11.60 -8.36
CA LEU A 239 7.88 12.99 -8.73
C LEU A 239 8.69 13.45 -9.94
N GLU A 240 9.96 13.07 -10.01
CA GLU A 240 10.83 13.39 -11.15
C GLU A 240 10.40 12.64 -12.40
N SER A 241 10.08 11.34 -12.29
CA SER A 241 9.58 10.53 -13.40
C SER A 241 8.27 11.09 -13.96
N GLN A 242 7.38 11.60 -13.13
CA GLN A 242 6.14 12.24 -13.59
C GLN A 242 6.44 13.52 -14.37
N ARG A 243 7.36 14.35 -13.88
CA ARG A 243 7.77 15.58 -14.56
C ARG A 243 8.40 15.29 -15.93
N ILE A 244 9.37 14.38 -15.96
CA ILE A 244 10.06 13.97 -17.22
C ILE A 244 9.06 13.29 -18.15
N GLY A 245 8.18 12.42 -17.63
CA GLY A 245 7.17 11.72 -18.42
C GLY A 245 6.24 12.65 -19.19
N THR A 246 5.88 13.80 -18.62
CA THR A 246 5.08 14.82 -19.30
C THR A 246 5.81 15.35 -20.54
N TYR A 247 7.10 15.68 -20.42
CA TYR A 247 7.89 16.15 -21.59
C TYR A 247 8.06 15.04 -22.64
N VAL A 248 8.26 13.80 -22.21
CA VAL A 248 8.36 12.64 -23.12
C VAL A 248 7.06 12.45 -23.88
N LEU A 249 5.90 12.55 -23.24
CA LEU A 249 4.60 12.43 -23.90
C LEU A 249 4.37 13.56 -24.92
N LEU A 250 4.73 14.80 -24.58
CA LEU A 250 4.66 15.94 -25.52
C LEU A 250 5.56 15.73 -26.73
N TYR A 251 6.79 15.27 -26.51
CA TYR A 251 7.72 14.94 -27.60
C TYR A 251 7.17 13.83 -28.50
N LEU A 252 6.65 12.75 -27.92
CA LEU A 252 6.07 11.65 -28.68
C LEU A 252 4.83 12.06 -29.47
N ALA A 253 3.98 12.92 -28.91
CA ALA A 253 2.82 13.48 -29.60
C ALA A 253 3.26 14.32 -30.83
N PHE A 254 4.27 15.18 -30.64
CA PHE A 254 4.86 15.96 -31.74
C PHE A 254 5.46 15.04 -32.80
N PHE A 255 6.29 14.08 -32.43
CA PHE A 255 6.91 13.14 -33.36
C PHE A 255 5.88 12.27 -34.07
N PHE A 256 4.79 11.89 -33.40
CA PHE A 256 3.70 11.12 -34.01
C PHE A 256 3.09 11.82 -35.25
N VAL A 257 2.95 13.15 -35.21
CA VAL A 257 2.41 13.92 -36.34
C VAL A 257 3.27 13.71 -37.58
N PHE A 258 4.60 13.83 -37.45
CA PHE A 258 5.52 13.63 -38.59
C PHE A 258 5.53 12.18 -39.06
N ALA A 259 5.56 11.23 -38.15
CA ALA A 259 5.50 9.81 -38.49
C ALA A 259 4.20 9.45 -39.19
N TYR A 260 3.08 10.02 -38.78
CA TYR A 260 1.79 9.83 -39.45
C TYR A 260 1.75 10.45 -40.85
N LEU A 261 2.27 11.69 -41.02
CA LEU A 261 2.35 12.33 -42.30
C LEU A 261 3.26 11.55 -43.28
N LEU A 262 4.40 11.08 -42.78
CA LEU A 262 5.33 10.26 -43.56
C LEU A 262 4.68 8.94 -43.95
N LYS A 263 4.03 8.24 -43.03
CA LYS A 263 3.26 7.04 -43.32
C LYS A 263 2.24 7.31 -44.43
N ARG A 264 1.45 8.37 -44.30
CA ARG A 264 0.43 8.73 -45.28
C ARG A 264 1.02 8.97 -46.67
N GLU A 265 2.20 9.60 -46.73
CA GLU A 265 2.88 9.86 -48.03
C GLU A 265 3.37 8.56 -48.64
N TYR A 266 4.06 7.70 -47.92
CA TYR A 266 4.57 6.44 -48.47
C TYR A 266 3.49 5.43 -48.87
N TRP A 267 2.30 5.54 -48.33
CA TRP A 267 1.20 4.59 -48.61
C TRP A 267 0.21 5.13 -49.66
N LYS A 268 0.45 6.31 -50.25
CA LYS A 268 -0.40 6.87 -51.31
C LYS A 268 -0.49 5.97 -52.53
N ASP A 269 0.62 5.35 -52.91
CA ASP A 269 0.74 4.60 -54.18
C ASP A 269 0.50 3.10 -53.99
N VAL A 270 0.09 2.67 -52.79
CA VAL A 270 -0.15 1.25 -52.48
C VAL A 270 -1.63 0.86 -52.56
N HIS A 271 -2.54 1.84 -52.84
CA HIS A 271 -3.99 1.63 -52.95
C HIS A 271 -4.52 2.10 -54.30
#